data_d47bd3b0b978cfec0210e00fd7caea01
#
_entry.id   d47bd3b0b978cfec0210e00fd7caea01
#
_cell.length_a   1.000
_cell.length_b   1.000
_cell.length_c   1.000
_cell.angle_alpha   90.00
_cell.angle_beta   90.00
_cell.angle_gamma   90.00
#
_symmetry.space_group_name_H-M   'P 1'
#
loop_
_entity.id
_entity.type
_entity.pdbx_description
1 polymer ?
#
loop_
_entity_poly.entity_id
_entity_poly.type
_entity_poly.pdbx_seq_one_letter_code
_entity_poly.pdbx_strand_id
1 'polypeptide(L)'
;MLSALSVAEKARYIASPNPMVGAVIVKDNQIIGTGFTHKPGCDHAEIDAIKDVYKKFKNEASQKLNNSSIYVTLEPCSKQGRTPACTRAIIEEGIKEIYIGSKDPLQKGIEELKKAGLTVKSGLLEDKCNEFNRGFFSRIERQRPF
;
A
#
# COMPACT_ATOMS: atom_id res chain seq x y z
N MET A 1 6.41 9.65 1.28
CA MET A 1 6.39 8.82 0.05
C MET A 1 7.76 8.31 -0.36
N LEU A 2 8.84 9.08 -0.23
CA LEU A 2 10.18 8.57 -0.55
C LEU A 2 10.55 7.35 0.29
N SER A 3 10.17 7.35 1.57
CA SER A 3 10.38 6.19 2.44
C SER A 3 9.62 4.97 1.95
N ALA A 4 8.40 5.15 1.44
CA ALA A 4 7.62 4.04 0.88
C ALA A 4 8.28 3.48 -0.38
N LEU A 5 8.83 4.34 -1.24
CA LEU A 5 9.59 3.90 -2.42
C LEU A 5 10.85 3.13 -2.03
N SER A 6 11.56 3.60 -1.01
CA SER A 6 12.74 2.92 -0.49
C SER A 6 12.40 1.52 0.02
N VAL A 7 11.27 1.39 0.73
CA VAL A 7 10.79 0.10 1.22
C VAL A 7 10.39 -0.80 0.05
N ALA A 8 9.75 -0.25 -0.99
CA ALA A 8 9.33 -1.02 -2.17
C ALA A 8 10.52 -1.65 -2.91
N GLU A 9 11.69 -1.03 -2.84
CA GLU A 9 12.91 -1.57 -3.45
C GLU A 9 13.24 -2.98 -2.98
N LYS A 10 12.85 -3.32 -1.75
CA LYS A 10 13.07 -4.65 -1.19
C LYS A 10 12.32 -5.75 -1.94
N ALA A 11 11.28 -5.38 -2.70
CA ALA A 11 10.49 -6.33 -3.48
C ALA A 11 11.06 -6.58 -4.89
N ARG A 12 12.13 -5.90 -5.27
CA ARG A 12 12.64 -5.87 -6.66
C ARG A 12 12.78 -7.25 -7.31
N TYR A 13 13.24 -8.24 -6.57
CA TYR A 13 13.50 -9.58 -7.11
C TYR A 13 12.52 -10.64 -6.64
N ILE A 14 11.53 -10.28 -5.84
CA ILE A 14 10.59 -11.24 -5.24
C ILE A 14 9.16 -11.08 -5.77
N ALA A 15 8.75 -9.88 -6.09
CA ALA A 15 7.35 -9.58 -6.39
C ALA A 15 6.91 -9.94 -7.81
N SER A 16 7.85 -10.11 -8.76
CA SER A 16 7.50 -10.40 -10.15
C SER A 16 6.60 -11.64 -10.24
N PRO A 17 5.50 -11.62 -11.03
CA PRO A 17 5.07 -10.57 -11.96
C PRO A 17 4.22 -9.45 -11.34
N ASN A 18 4.03 -9.45 -10.04
CA ASN A 18 3.26 -8.42 -9.33
C ASN A 18 4.04 -7.10 -9.30
N PRO A 19 3.35 -5.95 -9.19
CA PRO A 19 4.03 -4.68 -9.03
C PRO A 19 4.79 -4.64 -7.71
N MET A 20 5.89 -3.90 -7.68
CA MET A 20 6.66 -3.65 -6.46
C MET A 20 5.98 -2.52 -5.69
N VAL A 21 5.44 -2.82 -4.52
CA VAL A 21 4.73 -1.84 -3.70
C VAL A 21 5.42 -1.72 -2.34
N GLY A 22 5.53 -0.50 -1.87
CA GLY A 22 5.99 -0.21 -0.51
C GLY A 22 4.94 0.56 0.24
N ALA A 23 4.82 0.31 1.53
CA ALA A 23 3.89 0.97 2.42
C ALA A 23 4.60 1.38 3.71
N VAL A 24 4.28 2.58 4.19
CA VAL A 24 4.83 3.12 5.44
C VAL A 24 3.69 3.71 6.25
N ILE A 25 3.57 3.30 7.51
CA ILE A 25 2.55 3.82 8.42
C ILE A 25 3.22 4.80 9.37
N VAL A 26 2.62 5.99 9.51
CA VAL A 26 3.16 7.09 10.29
C VAL A 26 2.16 7.52 11.36
N LYS A 27 2.63 7.72 12.57
CA LYS A 27 1.86 8.26 13.70
C LYS A 27 2.73 9.28 14.42
N ASP A 28 2.16 10.49 14.65
CA ASP A 28 2.88 11.57 15.32
C ASP A 28 4.26 11.85 14.74
N ASN A 29 4.33 11.93 13.41
CA ASN A 29 5.56 12.16 12.64
C ASN A 29 6.63 11.07 12.78
N GLN A 30 6.25 9.88 13.27
CA GLN A 30 7.16 8.75 13.39
C GLN A 30 6.67 7.58 12.56
N ILE A 31 7.60 6.91 11.88
CA ILE A 31 7.29 5.68 11.16
C ILE A 31 7.09 4.57 12.18
N ILE A 32 5.89 3.99 12.21
CA ILE A 32 5.56 2.92 13.15
C ILE A 32 5.49 1.54 12.50
N GLY A 33 5.43 1.48 11.18
CA GLY A 33 5.41 0.21 10.47
C GLY A 33 5.78 0.38 9.01
N THR A 34 6.41 -0.65 8.44
CA THR A 34 6.79 -0.68 7.02
C THR A 34 6.42 -2.03 6.42
N GLY A 35 6.10 -2.05 5.15
CA GLY A 35 5.80 -3.27 4.43
C GLY A 35 6.14 -3.17 2.96
N PHE A 36 6.37 -4.29 2.32
CA PHE A 36 6.63 -4.35 0.89
C PHE A 36 6.04 -5.63 0.30
N THR A 37 5.84 -5.63 -1.02
CA THR A 37 5.29 -6.78 -1.72
C THR A 37 6.26 -7.95 -1.66
N HIS A 38 5.76 -9.10 -1.20
CA HIS A 38 6.50 -10.35 -1.19
C HIS A 38 6.12 -11.19 -2.42
N LYS A 39 6.41 -12.48 -2.37
CA LYS A 39 6.05 -13.42 -3.45
C LYS A 39 4.55 -13.41 -3.72
N PRO A 40 4.11 -13.71 -4.95
CA PRO A 40 2.69 -13.85 -5.25
C PRO A 40 2.01 -14.83 -4.29
N GLY A 41 0.82 -14.44 -3.79
CA GLY A 41 0.08 -15.22 -2.81
C GLY A 41 0.37 -14.87 -1.36
N CYS A 42 1.41 -14.08 -1.09
CA CYS A 42 1.71 -13.57 0.24
C CYS A 42 0.96 -12.25 0.49
N ASP A 43 1.11 -11.69 1.69
CA ASP A 43 0.47 -10.43 2.05
C ASP A 43 0.95 -9.29 1.14
N HIS A 44 0.04 -8.37 0.83
CA HIS A 44 0.38 -7.13 0.15
C HIS A 44 1.13 -6.19 1.10
N ALA A 45 1.75 -5.15 0.55
CA ALA A 45 2.57 -4.22 1.30
C ALA A 45 1.82 -3.57 2.48
N GLU A 46 0.57 -3.20 2.27
CA GLU A 46 -0.26 -2.56 3.29
C GLU A 46 -0.50 -3.49 4.48
N ILE A 47 -0.85 -4.74 4.20
CA ILE A 47 -1.06 -5.74 5.25
C ILE A 47 0.25 -6.03 5.98
N ASP A 48 1.34 -6.14 5.23
CA ASP A 48 2.68 -6.34 5.79
C ASP A 48 3.05 -5.20 6.75
N ALA A 49 2.75 -3.96 6.37
CA ALA A 49 3.00 -2.78 7.22
C ALA A 49 2.17 -2.82 8.49
N ILE A 50 0.89 -3.19 8.40
CA ILE A 50 0.01 -3.32 9.56
C ILE A 50 0.53 -4.40 10.51
N LYS A 51 0.92 -5.55 9.98
CA LYS A 51 1.51 -6.63 10.78
C LYS A 51 2.79 -6.20 11.46
N ASP A 52 3.59 -5.37 10.80
CA ASP A 52 4.83 -4.83 11.38
C ASP A 52 4.54 -3.98 12.61
N VAL A 53 3.47 -3.18 12.58
CA VAL A 53 3.03 -2.39 13.75
C VAL A 53 2.65 -3.32 14.90
N TYR A 54 1.88 -4.37 14.64
CA TYR A 54 1.49 -5.34 15.67
C TYR A 54 2.70 -6.05 16.26
N LYS A 55 3.68 -6.37 15.43
CA LYS A 55 4.91 -7.03 15.88
C LYS A 55 5.73 -6.13 16.81
N LYS A 56 5.80 -4.83 16.51
CA LYS A 56 6.60 -3.86 17.28
C LYS A 56 5.92 -3.37 18.54
N PHE A 57 4.62 -3.11 18.49
CA PHE A 57 3.88 -2.47 19.56
C PHE A 57 2.94 -3.38 20.33
N LYS A 58 2.71 -4.60 19.84
CA LYS A 58 1.90 -5.63 20.50
C LYS A 58 0.55 -5.09 20.99
N ASN A 59 0.31 -5.02 22.30
CA ASN A 59 -0.96 -4.57 22.86
C ASN A 59 -1.30 -3.11 22.55
N GLU A 60 -0.31 -2.29 22.22
CA GLU A 60 -0.51 -0.88 21.89
C GLU A 60 -0.69 -0.64 20.39
N ALA A 61 -0.55 -1.68 19.56
CA ALA A 61 -0.59 -1.56 18.10
C ALA A 61 -1.91 -0.96 17.61
N SER A 62 -3.04 -1.41 18.13
CA SER A 62 -4.35 -0.92 17.73
C SER A 62 -4.51 0.57 18.02
N GLN A 63 -4.02 1.05 19.15
CA GLN A 63 -4.04 2.47 19.50
C GLN A 63 -3.12 3.28 18.58
N LYS A 64 -1.97 2.72 18.23
CA LYS A 64 -1.02 3.39 17.32
C LYS A 64 -1.59 3.52 15.91
N LEU A 65 -2.29 2.49 15.44
CA LEU A 65 -2.90 2.50 14.11
C LEU A 65 -4.09 3.45 14.02
N ASN A 66 -4.83 3.60 15.10
CA ASN A 66 -6.00 4.48 15.12
C ASN A 66 -5.58 5.94 14.88
N ASN A 67 -6.19 6.57 13.87
CA ASN A 67 -5.87 7.94 13.44
C ASN A 67 -4.45 8.10 12.88
N SER A 68 -3.82 7.02 12.45
CA SER A 68 -2.53 7.07 11.77
C SER A 68 -2.68 7.41 10.29
N SER A 69 -1.56 7.60 9.61
CA SER A 69 -1.49 7.83 8.16
C SER A 69 -0.71 6.71 7.50
N ILE A 70 -1.10 6.31 6.29
CA ILE A 70 -0.36 5.32 5.51
C ILE A 70 0.06 5.93 4.17
N TYR A 71 1.31 5.68 3.78
CA TYR A 71 1.86 6.08 2.48
C TYR A 71 2.10 4.82 1.67
N VAL A 72 1.49 4.74 0.49
CA VAL A 72 1.57 3.57 -0.38
C VAL A 72 1.99 4.01 -1.78
N THR A 73 2.91 3.30 -2.40
CA THR A 73 3.41 3.66 -3.73
C THR A 73 2.42 3.35 -4.85
N LEU A 74 1.47 2.46 -4.60
CA LEU A 74 0.44 2.08 -5.57
C LEU A 74 -0.92 1.99 -4.87
N GLU A 75 -2.00 2.30 -5.59
CA GLU A 75 -3.36 2.26 -5.06
C GLU A 75 -3.68 0.89 -4.44
N PRO A 76 -4.22 0.85 -3.19
CA PRO A 76 -4.55 -0.42 -2.53
C PRO A 76 -5.61 -1.20 -3.28
N CYS A 77 -5.53 -2.52 -3.22
CA CYS A 77 -6.51 -3.38 -3.85
C CYS A 77 -7.88 -3.25 -3.16
N SER A 78 -8.93 -3.24 -3.97
CA SER A 78 -10.32 -3.16 -3.52
C SER A 78 -11.05 -4.48 -3.70
N LYS A 79 -10.42 -5.45 -4.35
CA LYS A 79 -11.04 -6.75 -4.62
C LYS A 79 -10.54 -7.80 -3.63
N GLN A 80 -11.48 -8.56 -3.09
CA GLN A 80 -11.15 -9.69 -2.24
C GLN A 80 -10.70 -10.86 -3.12
N GLY A 81 -9.53 -11.40 -2.82
CA GLY A 81 -9.00 -12.58 -3.47
C GLY A 81 -8.80 -13.69 -2.43
N ARG A 82 -7.59 -14.26 -2.37
CA ARG A 82 -7.22 -15.24 -1.34
C ARG A 82 -7.18 -14.60 0.05
N THR A 83 -6.92 -13.30 0.10
CA THR A 83 -6.91 -12.50 1.31
C THR A 83 -7.97 -11.40 1.19
N PRO A 84 -8.45 -10.83 2.31
CA PRO A 84 -9.34 -9.67 2.26
C PRO A 84 -8.69 -8.51 1.53
N ALA A 85 -9.51 -7.64 0.96
CA ALA A 85 -9.02 -6.44 0.28
C ALA A 85 -8.21 -5.56 1.24
N CYS A 86 -7.13 -4.96 0.74
CA CYS A 86 -6.29 -4.06 1.54
C CYS A 86 -7.07 -2.83 2.01
N THR A 87 -8.00 -2.32 1.21
CA THR A 87 -8.86 -1.20 1.61
C THR A 87 -9.64 -1.51 2.88
N ARG A 88 -10.18 -2.73 2.97
CA ARG A 88 -10.92 -3.13 4.17
C ARG A 88 -10.04 -3.16 5.40
N ALA A 89 -8.84 -3.70 5.30
CA ALA A 89 -7.90 -3.76 6.41
C ALA A 89 -7.52 -2.35 6.89
N ILE A 90 -7.26 -1.43 5.98
CA ILE A 90 -6.95 -0.04 6.30
C ILE A 90 -8.08 0.62 7.06
N ILE A 91 -9.32 0.41 6.61
CA ILE A 91 -10.52 0.97 7.25
C ILE A 91 -10.71 0.38 8.65
N GLU A 92 -10.63 -0.94 8.78
CA GLU A 92 -10.86 -1.65 10.04
C GLU A 92 -9.83 -1.29 11.12
N GLU A 93 -8.60 -1.00 10.73
CA GLU A 93 -7.55 -0.62 11.68
C GLU A 93 -7.63 0.84 12.14
N GLY A 94 -8.55 1.61 11.57
CA GLY A 94 -8.75 3.00 11.99
C GLY A 94 -7.75 3.98 11.42
N ILE A 95 -7.04 3.62 10.37
CA ILE A 95 -6.14 4.54 9.66
C ILE A 95 -6.99 5.67 9.06
N LYS A 96 -6.61 6.91 9.33
CA LYS A 96 -7.42 8.08 8.99
C LYS A 96 -7.07 8.69 7.65
N GLU A 97 -5.80 8.69 7.29
CA GLU A 97 -5.32 9.33 6.08
C GLU A 97 -4.52 8.33 5.24
N ILE A 98 -4.66 8.43 3.92
CA ILE A 98 -3.86 7.63 3.00
C ILE A 98 -3.30 8.51 1.90
N TYR A 99 -2.02 8.33 1.63
CA TYR A 99 -1.30 9.02 0.55
C TYR A 99 -0.86 7.98 -0.47
N ILE A 100 -1.33 8.12 -1.71
CA ILE A 100 -1.11 7.15 -2.79
C ILE A 100 -0.20 7.77 -3.84
N GLY A 101 0.81 7.02 -4.26
CA GLY A 101 1.73 7.46 -5.31
C GLY A 101 1.10 7.35 -6.69
N SER A 102 0.83 6.13 -7.12
CA SER A 102 0.25 5.86 -8.43
C SER A 102 -1.14 5.23 -8.31
N LYS A 103 -2.04 5.59 -9.22
CA LYS A 103 -3.35 4.92 -9.32
C LYS A 103 -3.19 3.61 -10.06
N ASP A 104 -3.91 2.59 -9.63
CA ASP A 104 -3.98 1.32 -10.33
C ASP A 104 -5.25 1.30 -11.17
N PRO A 105 -5.14 1.24 -12.51
CA PRO A 105 -6.32 1.28 -13.38
C PRO A 105 -7.27 0.10 -13.19
N LEU A 106 -6.82 -0.97 -12.54
CA LEU A 106 -7.65 -2.14 -12.27
C LEU A 106 -8.34 -2.10 -10.92
N GLN A 107 -8.10 -1.08 -10.08
CA GLN A 107 -8.61 -1.01 -8.73
C GLN A 107 -9.54 0.19 -8.51
N LYS A 108 -10.39 0.08 -7.49
CA LYS A 108 -11.28 1.15 -7.04
C LYS A 108 -11.04 1.52 -5.58
N GLY A 109 -9.81 1.32 -5.12
CA GLY A 109 -9.43 1.53 -3.73
C GLY A 109 -9.66 2.95 -3.25
N ILE A 110 -9.33 3.94 -4.09
CA ILE A 110 -9.52 5.36 -3.75
C ILE A 110 -10.99 5.65 -3.45
N GLU A 111 -11.90 5.18 -4.30
CA GLU A 111 -13.34 5.41 -4.11
C GLU A 111 -13.85 4.78 -2.83
N GLU A 112 -13.45 3.55 -2.54
CA GLU A 112 -13.88 2.84 -1.34
C GLU A 112 -13.38 3.53 -0.06
N LEU A 113 -12.14 3.98 -0.06
CA LEU A 113 -11.57 4.65 1.11
C LEU A 113 -12.24 5.99 1.36
N LYS A 114 -12.56 6.75 0.31
CA LYS A 114 -13.29 8.01 0.44
C LYS A 114 -14.70 7.79 0.99
N LYS A 115 -15.38 6.75 0.53
CA LYS A 115 -16.72 6.40 1.04
C LYS A 115 -16.71 6.04 2.51
N ALA A 116 -15.62 5.47 2.98
CA ALA A 116 -15.45 5.11 4.39
C ALA A 116 -15.07 6.29 5.28
N GLY A 117 -14.86 7.46 4.70
CA GLY A 117 -14.55 8.68 5.45
C GLY A 117 -13.09 8.99 5.62
N LEU A 118 -12.19 8.25 4.96
CA LEU A 118 -10.76 8.53 5.03
C LEU A 118 -10.41 9.75 4.16
N THR A 119 -9.38 10.48 4.59
CA THR A 119 -8.76 11.51 3.76
C THR A 119 -7.83 10.81 2.79
N VAL A 120 -8.09 10.93 1.50
CA VAL A 120 -7.31 10.27 0.46
C VAL A 120 -6.64 11.31 -0.44
N LYS A 121 -5.33 11.22 -0.56
CA LYS A 121 -4.56 12.07 -1.48
C LYS A 121 -3.77 11.16 -2.42
N SER A 122 -3.86 11.40 -3.72
CA SER A 122 -3.17 10.61 -4.74
C SER A 122 -2.27 11.48 -5.59
N GLY A 123 -1.35 10.85 -6.32
CA GLY A 123 -0.42 11.55 -7.19
C GLY A 123 0.86 12.02 -6.49
N LEU A 124 1.07 11.64 -5.24
CA LEU A 124 2.28 12.04 -4.50
C LEU A 124 3.50 11.28 -5.06
N LEU A 125 4.42 12.02 -5.69
CA LEU A 125 5.57 11.47 -6.42
C LEU A 125 5.14 10.46 -7.48
N GLU A 126 4.03 10.74 -8.16
CA GLU A 126 3.42 9.83 -9.13
C GLU A 126 4.40 9.39 -10.21
N ASP A 127 5.19 10.32 -10.77
CA ASP A 127 6.15 9.99 -11.82
C ASP A 127 7.18 8.97 -11.36
N LYS A 128 7.70 9.12 -10.13
CA LYS A 128 8.68 8.18 -9.56
C LYS A 128 8.04 6.82 -9.29
N CYS A 129 6.81 6.81 -8.80
CA CYS A 129 6.09 5.58 -8.54
C CYS A 129 5.74 4.84 -9.83
N ASN A 130 5.32 5.58 -10.86
CA ASN A 130 5.03 5.01 -12.17
C ASN A 130 6.29 4.41 -12.80
N GLU A 131 7.40 5.10 -12.72
CA GLU A 131 8.67 4.60 -13.25
C GLU A 131 9.11 3.33 -12.53
N PHE A 132 8.93 3.28 -11.21
CA PHE A 132 9.29 2.13 -10.41
C PHE A 132 8.53 0.87 -10.86
N ASN A 133 7.28 1.01 -11.29
CA ASN A 133 6.43 -0.09 -11.75
C ASN A 133 6.12 -0.04 -13.24
N ARG A 134 7.02 0.53 -14.04
CA ARG A 134 6.81 0.73 -15.48
C ARG A 134 6.37 -0.55 -16.20
N GLY A 135 6.99 -1.68 -15.90
CA GLY A 135 6.65 -2.95 -16.54
C GLY A 135 5.21 -3.38 -16.27
N PHE A 136 4.74 -3.23 -15.04
CA PHE A 136 3.37 -3.54 -14.65
C PHE A 136 2.36 -2.69 -15.44
N PHE A 137 2.56 -1.37 -15.48
CA PHE A 137 1.66 -0.46 -16.19
C PHE A 137 1.70 -0.70 -17.71
N SER A 138 2.88 -0.93 -18.28
CA SER A 138 3.02 -1.22 -19.69
C SER A 138 2.24 -2.48 -20.09
N ARG A 139 2.30 -3.51 -19.26
CA ARG A 139 1.56 -4.75 -19.50
C ARG A 139 0.04 -4.54 -19.49
N ILE A 140 -0.46 -3.72 -18.56
CA ILE A 140 -1.88 -3.38 -18.49
C ILE A 140 -2.32 -2.63 -19.74
N GLU A 141 -1.56 -1.60 -20.14
CA GLU A 141 -1.89 -0.78 -21.31
C GLU A 141 -1.94 -1.60 -22.60
N ARG A 142 -1.02 -2.53 -22.75
CA ARG A 142 -0.92 -3.37 -23.95
C ARG A 142 -1.81 -4.61 -23.88
N GLN A 143 -2.39 -4.90 -22.75
CA GLN A 143 -3.21 -6.10 -22.51
C GLN A 143 -2.48 -7.39 -22.88
N ARG A 144 -1.17 -7.44 -22.61
CA ARG A 144 -0.34 -8.61 -22.89
C ARG A 144 0.81 -8.71 -21.90
N PRO A 145 1.31 -9.93 -21.62
CA PRO A 145 2.49 -10.11 -20.79
C PRO A 145 3.72 -9.54 -21.49
N PHE A 146 4.77 -9.40 -20.72
CA PHE A 146 6.07 -8.99 -21.26
C PHE A 146 6.53 -9.93 -22.33
#